data_b0caacc810fb230349258e7dd9af5e9c
#
_entry.id   b0caacc810fb230349258e7dd9af5e9c
#
_cell.length_a   1.000
_cell.length_b   1.000
_cell.length_c   1.000
_cell.angle_alpha   90.00
_cell.angle_beta   90.00
_cell.angle_gamma   90.00
#
_symmetry.space_group_name_H-M   'P 1'
#
loop_
_entity.id
_entity.type
_entity.pdbx_description
1 polymer ?
#
loop_
_entity_poly.entity_id
_entity_poly.type
_entity_poly.pdbx_seq_one_letter_code
_entity_poly.pdbx_strand_id
1 'polypeptide(L)'
;LIGLVGSEMCIRDRRRKLPFATDGVVIKVNSYTLRRELGFTAKAPRWAVAFKFKAEQALTRLESVDFQVGRTGAITPVANLDPVQLAGTTVKRATLHNAEQIALLDIRVGDMVYVEKGGEIIPKITGVDLAARPADSRPFQYITRCPECGTPLVRYEGEAKHYCPNQGGCPPQIVGRIIHFIRRKAMDIEGLGEETVELLYENGLVHDVADLYDLKAGQLAELPRLGEKSADNIIRSIRGSVEVPFRRVLFG
;
A
#
# COMPACT_ATOMS: atom_id res chain seq x y z
N LEU A 1 36.93 -0.16 6.62
CA LEU A 1 36.01 -1.20 6.11
C LEU A 1 36.15 -2.53 6.86
N ILE A 2 37.32 -2.88 7.37
CA ILE A 2 37.60 -4.14 8.10
C ILE A 2 36.89 -4.20 9.47
N GLY A 3 36.60 -3.06 10.11
CA GLY A 3 35.87 -3.00 11.38
C GLY A 3 34.37 -3.22 11.30
N LEU A 4 33.77 -3.15 10.11
CA LEU A 4 32.33 -3.32 9.92
C LEU A 4 31.87 -4.80 9.91
N VAL A 5 32.72 -5.73 9.47
CA VAL A 5 32.38 -7.16 9.36
C VAL A 5 32.17 -7.80 10.73
N GLY A 6 33.05 -7.52 11.70
CA GLY A 6 32.88 -7.96 13.08
C GLY A 6 31.70 -7.30 13.80
N SER A 7 31.41 -6.03 13.51
CA SER A 7 30.29 -5.27 14.06
C SER A 7 28.95 -5.79 13.54
N GLU A 8 28.88 -6.19 12.29
CA GLU A 8 27.67 -6.72 11.68
C GLU A 8 27.22 -8.03 12.35
N MET A 9 28.15 -8.94 12.62
CA MET A 9 27.89 -10.21 13.30
C MET A 9 27.45 -9.98 14.75
N CYS A 10 28.10 -9.09 15.48
CA CYS A 10 27.72 -8.73 16.86
C CYS A 10 26.33 -8.06 16.92
N ILE A 11 25.99 -7.20 15.98
CA ILE A 11 24.69 -6.53 15.91
C ILE A 11 23.60 -7.56 15.58
N ARG A 12 23.87 -8.46 14.66
CA ARG A 12 22.95 -9.53 14.25
C ARG A 12 22.59 -10.48 15.39
N ASP A 13 23.59 -10.89 16.20
CA ASP A 13 23.37 -11.77 17.34
C ASP A 13 22.67 -11.08 18.50
N ARG A 14 22.96 -9.79 18.74
CA ARG A 14 22.31 -8.99 19.78
C ARG A 14 20.87 -8.61 19.42
N ARG A 15 20.55 -8.46 18.12
CA ARG A 15 19.20 -8.12 17.64
C ARG A 15 18.13 -9.05 18.21
N ARG A 16 18.42 -10.36 18.25
CA ARG A 16 17.48 -11.37 18.77
C ARG A 16 17.24 -11.29 20.27
N LYS A 17 18.11 -10.58 21.00
CA LYS A 17 18.03 -10.40 22.45
C LYS A 17 17.40 -9.07 22.86
N LEU A 18 17.07 -8.21 21.90
CA LEU A 18 16.41 -6.94 22.17
C LEU A 18 14.90 -7.18 22.45
N PRO A 19 14.30 -6.43 23.37
CA PRO A 19 12.86 -6.53 23.66
C PRO A 19 11.96 -5.91 22.58
N PHE A 20 12.52 -5.48 21.48
CA PHE A 20 11.83 -4.87 20.34
C PHE A 20 12.44 -5.31 19.01
N ALA A 21 11.62 -5.34 17.96
CA ALA A 21 12.07 -5.65 16.60
C ALA A 21 12.90 -4.50 16.02
N THR A 22 13.97 -4.84 15.27
CA THR A 22 14.83 -3.88 14.57
C THR A 22 15.04 -4.33 13.13
N ASP A 23 14.84 -3.44 12.16
CA ASP A 23 15.03 -3.71 10.72
C ASP A 23 16.41 -3.28 10.23
N GLY A 24 17.17 -2.56 11.03
CA GLY A 24 18.48 -2.06 10.67
C GLY A 24 19.11 -1.20 11.75
N VAL A 25 20.21 -0.59 11.39
CA VAL A 25 20.93 0.37 12.24
C VAL A 25 21.19 1.65 11.47
N VAL A 26 21.28 2.77 12.17
CA VAL A 26 21.70 4.04 11.59
C VAL A 26 23.08 4.40 12.12
N ILE A 27 24.05 4.44 11.22
CA ILE A 27 25.42 4.85 11.50
C ILE A 27 25.49 6.35 11.33
N LYS A 28 25.96 7.06 12.34
CA LYS A 28 26.04 8.53 12.36
C LYS A 28 27.44 9.00 12.70
N VAL A 29 27.87 10.09 12.08
CA VAL A 29 29.09 10.79 12.50
C VAL A 29 28.92 11.23 13.95
N ASN A 30 29.87 10.93 14.84
CA ASN A 30 29.73 11.18 16.28
C ASN A 30 29.84 12.67 16.65
N SER A 31 30.74 13.42 15.98
CA SER A 31 30.92 14.86 16.23
C SER A 31 29.77 15.70 15.70
N TYR A 32 29.13 16.48 16.56
CA TYR A 32 28.09 17.44 16.16
C TYR A 32 28.62 18.57 15.30
N THR A 33 29.89 18.99 15.49
CA THR A 33 30.53 20.00 14.63
C THR A 33 30.63 19.48 13.20
N LEU A 34 31.17 18.27 13.01
CA LEU A 34 31.27 17.66 11.68
C LEU A 34 29.89 17.41 11.03
N ARG A 35 28.84 17.13 11.82
CA ARG A 35 27.48 17.01 11.26
C ARG A 35 26.98 18.33 10.67
N ARG A 36 27.31 19.46 11.30
CA ARG A 36 26.96 20.81 10.79
C ARG A 36 27.69 21.10 9.49
N GLU A 37 29.00 20.78 9.43
CA GLU A 37 29.82 20.96 8.24
C GLU A 37 29.35 20.09 7.07
N LEU A 38 29.03 18.83 7.30
CA LEU A 38 28.53 17.90 6.29
C LEU A 38 27.13 18.29 5.77
N GLY A 39 26.28 18.85 6.62
CA GLY A 39 24.95 19.33 6.28
C GLY A 39 23.99 18.26 5.79
N PHE A 40 23.06 18.68 4.93
CA PHE A 40 21.97 17.87 4.42
C PHE A 40 21.90 17.91 2.89
N THR A 41 21.31 16.88 2.31
CA THR A 41 20.74 16.92 0.96
C THR A 41 19.27 17.36 1.07
N ALA A 42 18.57 17.54 -0.07
CA ALA A 42 17.14 17.84 -0.07
C ALA A 42 16.27 16.78 0.65
N LYS A 43 16.76 15.54 0.82
CA LYS A 43 15.99 14.41 1.35
C LYS A 43 16.62 13.72 2.57
N ALA A 44 17.91 13.90 2.84
CA ALA A 44 18.61 13.12 3.85
C ALA A 44 19.84 13.87 4.43
N PRO A 45 20.25 13.56 5.69
CA PRO A 45 21.49 14.05 6.24
C PRO A 45 22.71 13.39 5.57
N ARG A 46 23.78 14.15 5.29
CA ARG A 46 25.04 13.63 4.75
C ARG A 46 25.90 12.92 5.79
N TRP A 47 25.61 13.11 7.06
CA TRP A 47 26.34 12.58 8.20
C TRP A 47 25.74 11.30 8.80
N ALA A 48 24.74 10.71 8.13
CA ALA A 48 24.09 9.47 8.57
C ALA A 48 23.86 8.51 7.40
N VAL A 49 24.08 7.22 7.65
CA VAL A 49 23.81 6.14 6.69
C VAL A 49 22.99 5.07 7.38
N ALA A 50 21.86 4.69 6.77
CA ALA A 50 21.06 3.56 7.24
C ALA A 50 21.60 2.26 6.63
N PHE A 51 21.86 1.28 7.49
CA PHE A 51 22.16 -0.08 7.12
C PHE A 51 20.96 -0.96 7.48
N LYS A 52 20.24 -1.43 6.48
CA LYS A 52 19.10 -2.35 6.67
C LYS A 52 19.58 -3.79 6.66
N PHE A 53 19.10 -4.59 7.61
CA PHE A 53 19.40 -6.02 7.62
C PHE A 53 18.72 -6.70 6.41
N LYS A 54 19.28 -7.85 6.02
CA LYS A 54 18.62 -8.69 5.02
C LYS A 54 17.23 -9.07 5.54
N ALA A 55 16.23 -8.87 4.72
CA ALA A 55 14.86 -9.23 5.07
C ALA A 55 14.72 -10.74 5.27
N GLU A 56 13.85 -11.12 6.19
CA GLU A 56 13.49 -12.52 6.38
C GLU A 56 12.67 -12.99 5.19
N GLN A 57 12.89 -14.21 4.77
CA GLN A 57 12.15 -14.87 3.70
C GLN A 57 11.48 -16.12 4.25
N ALA A 58 10.28 -16.40 3.77
CA ALA A 58 9.58 -17.65 4.02
C ALA A 58 9.14 -18.27 2.69
N LEU A 59 9.10 -19.60 2.65
CA LEU A 59 8.61 -20.36 1.51
C LEU A 59 7.16 -20.76 1.80
N THR A 60 6.26 -20.49 0.84
CA THR A 60 4.84 -20.83 0.97
C THR A 60 4.21 -21.06 -0.40
N ARG A 61 3.04 -21.70 -0.43
CA ARG A 61 2.33 -22.02 -1.67
C ARG A 61 1.51 -20.82 -2.15
N LEU A 62 1.57 -20.55 -3.46
CA LEU A 62 0.69 -19.62 -4.15
C LEU A 62 -0.65 -20.31 -4.48
N GLU A 63 -1.73 -19.91 -3.83
CA GLU A 63 -3.05 -20.49 -4.03
C GLU A 63 -3.81 -19.86 -5.20
N SER A 64 -3.78 -18.53 -5.26
CA SER A 64 -4.46 -17.77 -6.32
C SER A 64 -3.86 -16.36 -6.46
N VAL A 65 -4.25 -15.64 -7.51
CA VAL A 65 -3.89 -14.24 -7.72
C VAL A 65 -5.16 -13.42 -7.91
N ASP A 66 -5.35 -12.43 -7.05
CA ASP A 66 -6.39 -11.43 -7.17
C ASP A 66 -5.82 -10.15 -7.81
N PHE A 67 -6.71 -9.31 -8.31
CA PHE A 67 -6.33 -8.02 -8.88
C PHE A 67 -7.06 -6.90 -8.17
N GLN A 68 -6.32 -5.95 -7.66
CA GLN A 68 -6.86 -4.76 -7.00
C GLN A 68 -6.75 -3.55 -7.91
N VAL A 69 -7.80 -2.75 -7.92
CA VAL A 69 -7.85 -1.48 -8.68
C VAL A 69 -7.59 -0.32 -7.71
N GLY A 70 -6.52 0.41 -7.95
CA GLY A 70 -6.21 1.60 -7.15
C GLY A 70 -7.00 2.84 -7.61
N ARG A 71 -6.95 3.91 -6.82
CA ARG A 71 -7.64 5.18 -7.10
C ARG A 71 -7.29 5.82 -8.45
N THR A 72 -6.13 5.52 -8.99
CA THR A 72 -5.67 6.00 -10.31
C THR A 72 -5.97 5.02 -11.44
N GLY A 73 -6.73 3.96 -11.15
CA GLY A 73 -6.99 2.88 -12.10
C GLY A 73 -5.87 1.85 -12.21
N ALA A 74 -4.74 2.03 -11.53
CA ALA A 74 -3.63 1.09 -11.58
C ALA A 74 -4.03 -0.28 -11.05
N ILE A 75 -3.77 -1.33 -11.84
CA ILE A 75 -4.06 -2.72 -11.48
C ILE A 75 -2.85 -3.31 -10.77
N THR A 76 -3.07 -3.78 -9.55
CA THR A 76 -2.04 -4.43 -8.74
C THR A 76 -2.41 -5.89 -8.50
N PRO A 77 -1.63 -6.85 -9.04
CA PRO A 77 -1.83 -8.27 -8.74
C PRO A 77 -1.36 -8.57 -7.32
N VAL A 78 -2.17 -9.33 -6.59
CA VAL A 78 -1.93 -9.74 -5.20
C VAL A 78 -2.05 -11.24 -5.11
N ALA A 79 -0.96 -11.89 -4.66
CA ALA A 79 -0.93 -13.31 -4.39
C ALA A 79 -1.69 -13.64 -3.10
N ASN A 80 -2.57 -14.61 -3.13
CA ASN A 80 -3.13 -15.30 -1.97
C ASN A 80 -2.25 -16.52 -1.69
N LEU A 81 -1.83 -16.68 -0.45
CA LEU A 81 -0.81 -17.62 -0.03
C LEU A 81 -1.32 -18.54 1.08
N ASP A 82 -0.82 -19.76 1.13
CA ASP A 82 -0.92 -20.55 2.35
C ASP A 82 -0.35 -19.72 3.51
N PRO A 83 -1.05 -19.65 4.67
CA PRO A 83 -0.58 -18.83 5.79
C PRO A 83 0.82 -19.22 6.26
N VAL A 84 1.74 -18.28 6.28
CA VAL A 84 3.14 -18.52 6.71
C VAL A 84 3.57 -17.50 7.75
N GLN A 85 4.35 -17.97 8.75
CA GLN A 85 4.95 -17.10 9.76
C GLN A 85 6.16 -16.38 9.18
N LEU A 86 6.16 -15.05 9.21
CA LEU A 86 7.25 -14.24 8.68
C LEU A 86 7.38 -12.94 9.49
N ALA A 87 8.56 -12.68 10.02
CA ALA A 87 8.87 -11.49 10.82
C ALA A 87 7.81 -11.22 11.94
N GLY A 88 7.45 -12.28 12.69
CA GLY A 88 6.52 -12.20 13.83
C GLY A 88 5.04 -12.01 13.46
N THR A 89 4.67 -12.12 12.19
CA THR A 89 3.28 -12.00 11.72
C THR A 89 2.91 -13.15 10.79
N THR A 90 1.63 -13.50 10.73
CA THR A 90 1.12 -14.46 9.75
C THR A 90 0.83 -13.74 8.44
N VAL A 91 1.57 -14.08 7.39
CA VAL A 91 1.39 -13.56 6.05
C VAL A 91 0.46 -14.49 5.26
N LYS A 92 -0.60 -13.95 4.67
CA LYS A 92 -1.57 -14.65 3.81
C LYS A 92 -1.64 -14.03 2.41
N ARG A 93 -1.13 -12.81 2.24
CA ARG A 93 -1.19 -12.06 0.98
C ARG A 93 0.13 -11.35 0.74
N ALA A 94 0.58 -11.31 -0.51
CA ALA A 94 1.79 -10.59 -0.92
C ALA A 94 1.58 -9.91 -2.27
N THR A 95 2.23 -8.76 -2.48
CA THR A 95 2.17 -8.10 -3.77
C THR A 95 3.01 -8.79 -4.82
N LEU A 96 2.51 -8.84 -6.04
CA LEU A 96 3.23 -9.25 -7.26
C LEU A 96 3.62 -8.03 -8.12
N HIS A 97 3.42 -6.83 -7.62
CA HIS A 97 3.74 -5.55 -8.23
C HIS A 97 3.01 -5.27 -9.55
N ASN A 98 3.29 -6.03 -10.61
CA ASN A 98 2.75 -5.84 -11.98
C ASN A 98 2.93 -7.10 -12.84
N ALA A 99 2.44 -7.05 -14.08
CA ALA A 99 2.54 -8.14 -15.04
C ALA A 99 3.99 -8.51 -15.41
N GLU A 100 4.89 -7.53 -15.50
CA GLU A 100 6.30 -7.77 -15.83
C GLU A 100 7.00 -8.59 -14.76
N GLN A 101 6.71 -8.30 -13.48
CA GLN A 101 7.27 -9.06 -12.37
C GLN A 101 6.76 -10.50 -12.35
N ILE A 102 5.49 -10.73 -12.67
CA ILE A 102 4.92 -12.08 -12.80
C ILE A 102 5.63 -12.85 -13.93
N ALA A 103 5.81 -12.21 -15.08
CA ALA A 103 6.49 -12.81 -16.22
C ALA A 103 7.99 -13.07 -15.96
N LEU A 104 8.68 -12.10 -15.32
CA LEU A 104 10.10 -12.21 -14.98
C LEU A 104 10.38 -13.40 -14.05
N LEU A 105 9.49 -13.65 -13.10
CA LEU A 105 9.62 -14.76 -12.15
C LEU A 105 8.97 -16.05 -12.66
N ASP A 106 8.33 -16.04 -13.82
CA ASP A 106 7.52 -17.15 -14.35
C ASP A 106 6.60 -17.75 -13.28
N ILE A 107 5.86 -16.87 -12.58
CA ILE A 107 4.98 -17.27 -11.47
C ILE A 107 3.77 -18.02 -12.01
N ARG A 108 3.43 -19.14 -11.38
CA ARG A 108 2.26 -19.96 -11.70
C ARG A 108 1.48 -20.29 -10.43
N VAL A 109 0.16 -20.42 -10.55
CA VAL A 109 -0.67 -20.86 -9.44
C VAL A 109 -0.27 -22.29 -9.05
N GLY A 110 -0.12 -22.53 -7.76
CA GLY A 110 0.36 -23.79 -7.20
C GLY A 110 1.88 -23.82 -6.92
N ASP A 111 2.66 -22.82 -7.41
CA ASP A 111 4.09 -22.74 -7.11
C ASP A 111 4.38 -22.53 -5.62
N MET A 112 5.53 -23.05 -5.20
CA MET A 112 6.16 -22.64 -3.95
C MET A 112 6.93 -21.34 -4.20
N VAL A 113 6.59 -20.28 -3.46
CA VAL A 113 7.11 -18.93 -3.67
C VAL A 113 7.83 -18.41 -2.43
N TYR A 114 8.92 -17.67 -2.65
CA TYR A 114 9.65 -16.98 -1.59
C TYR A 114 8.98 -15.62 -1.33
N VAL A 115 8.50 -15.46 -0.10
CA VAL A 115 7.89 -14.22 0.38
C VAL A 115 8.86 -13.51 1.29
N GLU A 116 9.08 -12.22 1.04
CA GLU A 116 9.93 -11.35 1.83
C GLU A 116 9.10 -10.25 2.49
N LYS A 117 9.37 -10.01 3.77
CA LYS A 117 8.87 -8.86 4.52
C LYS A 117 10.06 -8.15 5.12
N GLY A 118 10.53 -7.12 4.42
CA GLY A 118 11.55 -6.19 4.92
C GLY A 118 10.91 -5.10 5.76
N GLY A 119 11.67 -4.06 6.12
CA GLY A 119 11.14 -2.86 6.80
C GLY A 119 9.98 -2.15 6.08
N GLU A 120 9.48 -2.73 5.01
CA GLU A 120 8.20 -2.40 4.38
C GLU A 120 7.10 -3.25 5.00
N ILE A 121 5.97 -2.62 5.26
CA ILE A 121 4.81 -3.26 5.89
C ILE A 121 4.18 -4.31 4.95
N ILE A 122 4.38 -4.17 3.62
CA ILE A 122 3.73 -4.98 2.58
C ILE A 122 4.64 -6.15 2.17
N PRO A 123 4.21 -7.42 2.38
CA PRO A 123 4.93 -8.58 1.88
C PRO A 123 4.98 -8.59 0.35
N LYS A 124 6.11 -9.04 -0.21
CA LYS A 124 6.31 -9.18 -1.67
C LYS A 124 6.85 -10.55 -2.02
N ILE A 125 6.52 -11.04 -3.21
CA ILE A 125 7.12 -12.25 -3.77
C ILE A 125 8.44 -11.87 -4.44
N THR A 126 9.51 -12.61 -4.11
CA THR A 126 10.87 -12.35 -4.61
C THR A 126 11.40 -13.47 -5.49
N GLY A 127 10.76 -14.64 -5.50
CA GLY A 127 11.20 -15.77 -6.30
C GLY A 127 10.24 -16.95 -6.23
N VAL A 128 10.53 -17.96 -7.04
CA VAL A 128 9.82 -19.23 -7.13
C VAL A 128 10.80 -20.36 -6.90
N ASP A 129 10.41 -21.38 -6.15
CA ASP A 129 11.14 -22.63 -6.05
C ASP A 129 10.75 -23.53 -7.25
N LEU A 130 11.55 -23.46 -8.30
CA LEU A 130 11.32 -24.22 -9.52
C LEU A 130 11.47 -25.74 -9.32
N ALA A 131 12.21 -26.18 -8.31
CA ALA A 131 12.38 -27.61 -8.02
C ALA A 131 11.10 -28.23 -7.44
N ALA A 132 10.31 -27.42 -6.73
CA ALA A 132 9.04 -27.84 -6.13
C ALA A 132 7.82 -27.55 -7.05
N ARG A 133 8.05 -27.09 -8.28
CA ARG A 133 6.96 -26.73 -9.21
C ARG A 133 6.15 -27.96 -9.65
N PRO A 134 4.81 -27.93 -9.58
CA PRO A 134 3.95 -28.98 -10.11
C PRO A 134 4.15 -29.18 -11.62
N ALA A 135 4.25 -30.42 -12.07
CA ALA A 135 4.49 -30.74 -13.49
C ALA A 135 3.35 -30.30 -14.44
N ASP A 136 2.14 -30.20 -13.91
CA ASP A 136 0.93 -29.76 -14.63
C ASP A 136 0.65 -28.26 -14.53
N SER A 137 1.56 -27.48 -13.92
CA SER A 137 1.43 -26.03 -13.76
C SER A 137 1.37 -25.32 -15.12
N ARG A 138 0.46 -24.35 -15.26
CA ARG A 138 0.30 -23.58 -16.48
C ARG A 138 0.82 -22.15 -16.32
N PRO A 139 1.38 -21.55 -17.37
CA PRO A 139 1.77 -20.14 -17.35
C PRO A 139 0.61 -19.25 -16.94
N PHE A 140 0.88 -18.28 -16.06
CA PHE A 140 -0.12 -17.34 -15.58
C PHE A 140 -0.53 -16.39 -16.71
N GLN A 141 -1.84 -16.25 -16.92
CA GLN A 141 -2.39 -15.29 -17.86
C GLN A 141 -2.87 -14.05 -17.13
N TYR A 142 -2.29 -12.90 -17.47
CA TYR A 142 -2.71 -11.63 -16.90
C TYR A 142 -4.08 -11.22 -17.45
N ILE A 143 -4.88 -10.52 -16.62
CA ILE A 143 -6.21 -10.06 -17.01
C ILE A 143 -6.14 -8.97 -18.08
N THR A 144 -7.13 -8.95 -18.98
CA THR A 144 -7.29 -7.95 -20.04
C THR A 144 -8.41 -6.96 -19.77
N ARG A 145 -9.25 -7.25 -18.76
CA ARG A 145 -10.37 -6.40 -18.35
C ARG A 145 -10.30 -6.09 -16.87
N CYS A 146 -10.80 -4.92 -16.52
CA CYS A 146 -10.91 -4.49 -15.13
C CYS A 146 -11.82 -5.46 -14.34
N PRO A 147 -11.37 -5.98 -13.18
CA PRO A 147 -12.16 -6.91 -12.39
C PRO A 147 -13.42 -6.27 -11.78
N GLU A 148 -13.44 -4.94 -11.65
CA GLU A 148 -14.53 -4.21 -11.01
C GLU A 148 -15.59 -3.71 -12.00
N CYS A 149 -15.16 -3.17 -13.15
CA CYS A 149 -16.11 -2.55 -14.09
C CYS A 149 -16.11 -3.17 -15.49
N GLY A 150 -15.30 -4.23 -15.73
CA GLY A 150 -15.25 -4.93 -17.02
C GLY A 150 -14.60 -4.15 -18.18
N THR A 151 -14.20 -2.90 -17.98
CA THR A 151 -13.58 -2.06 -19.01
C THR A 151 -12.24 -2.66 -19.45
N PRO A 152 -11.92 -2.70 -20.77
CA PRO A 152 -10.62 -3.14 -21.26
C PRO A 152 -9.49 -2.35 -20.60
N LEU A 153 -8.45 -3.05 -20.13
CA LEU A 153 -7.29 -2.43 -19.53
C LEU A 153 -6.39 -1.83 -20.61
N VAL A 154 -5.73 -0.73 -20.26
CA VAL A 154 -4.73 -0.09 -21.09
C VAL A 154 -3.36 -0.15 -20.42
N ARG A 155 -2.31 -0.20 -21.22
CA ARG A 155 -0.94 -0.06 -20.79
C ARG A 155 -0.31 1.09 -21.55
N TYR A 156 0.16 2.10 -20.85
CA TYR A 156 0.83 3.25 -21.46
C TYR A 156 2.28 2.90 -21.79
N GLU A 157 2.81 3.53 -22.83
CA GLU A 157 4.20 3.35 -23.23
C GLU A 157 5.14 3.78 -22.10
N GLY A 158 6.14 2.94 -21.80
CA GLY A 158 7.05 3.15 -20.68
C GLY A 158 6.52 2.78 -19.29
N GLU A 159 5.25 2.41 -19.16
CA GLU A 159 4.65 2.01 -17.90
C GLU A 159 4.65 0.49 -17.71
N ALA A 160 5.05 0.03 -16.51
CA ALA A 160 5.03 -1.38 -16.15
C ALA A 160 3.65 -1.89 -15.71
N LYS A 161 2.71 -0.98 -15.41
CA LYS A 161 1.38 -1.28 -14.89
C LYS A 161 0.32 -1.24 -16.00
N HIS A 162 -0.73 -2.02 -15.79
CA HIS A 162 -1.99 -1.88 -16.52
C HIS A 162 -2.93 -0.97 -15.75
N TYR A 163 -3.79 -0.25 -16.48
CA TYR A 163 -4.72 0.71 -15.91
C TYR A 163 -6.14 0.48 -16.42
N CYS A 164 -7.10 0.67 -15.55
CA CYS A 164 -8.50 0.83 -15.94
C CYS A 164 -8.74 2.30 -16.32
N PRO A 165 -9.06 2.62 -17.59
CA PRO A 165 -9.25 4.00 -18.03
C PRO A 165 -10.60 4.60 -17.63
N ASN A 166 -11.51 3.81 -17.07
CA ASN A 166 -12.86 4.24 -16.70
C ASN A 166 -12.88 5.00 -15.35
N GLN A 167 -12.32 6.22 -15.36
CA GLN A 167 -12.20 7.03 -14.15
C GLN A 167 -13.54 7.43 -13.54
N GLY A 168 -14.56 7.69 -14.37
CA GLY A 168 -15.88 8.17 -13.93
C GLY A 168 -16.86 7.05 -13.57
N GLY A 169 -16.60 5.79 -13.94
CA GLY A 169 -17.54 4.69 -13.73
C GLY A 169 -16.96 3.47 -13.03
N CYS A 170 -15.68 3.50 -12.61
CA CYS A 170 -15.09 2.39 -11.88
C CYS A 170 -15.16 2.64 -10.38
N PRO A 171 -15.92 1.83 -9.60
CA PRO A 171 -16.18 2.09 -8.19
C PRO A 171 -14.93 2.33 -7.34
N PRO A 172 -13.87 1.48 -7.37
CA PRO A 172 -12.67 1.72 -6.58
C PRO A 172 -11.94 3.02 -6.92
N GLN A 173 -12.04 3.51 -8.17
CA GLN A 173 -11.44 4.77 -8.56
C GLN A 173 -12.21 5.95 -8.00
N ILE A 174 -13.54 5.90 -8.03
CA ILE A 174 -14.43 6.93 -7.48
C ILE A 174 -14.21 7.00 -5.97
N VAL A 175 -14.44 5.90 -5.27
CA VAL A 175 -14.29 5.79 -3.81
C VAL A 175 -12.87 6.18 -3.38
N GLY A 176 -11.84 5.68 -4.07
CA GLY A 176 -10.45 5.98 -3.75
C GLY A 176 -10.09 7.48 -3.92
N ARG A 177 -10.70 8.19 -4.87
CA ARG A 177 -10.53 9.67 -4.99
C ARG A 177 -11.20 10.40 -3.84
N ILE A 178 -12.41 10.02 -3.47
CA ILE A 178 -13.12 10.63 -2.34
C ILE A 178 -12.32 10.38 -1.04
N ILE A 179 -11.85 9.14 -0.80
CA ILE A 179 -10.99 8.81 0.34
C ILE A 179 -9.71 9.67 0.34
N HIS A 180 -9.08 9.87 -0.82
CA HIS A 180 -7.89 10.72 -0.91
C HIS A 180 -8.20 12.18 -0.58
N PHE A 181 -9.31 12.69 -1.08
CA PHE A 181 -9.76 14.07 -0.87
C PHE A 181 -10.04 14.38 0.60
N ILE A 182 -10.66 13.46 1.35
CA ILE A 182 -11.00 13.68 2.77
C ILE A 182 -9.80 13.57 3.72
N ARG A 183 -8.66 13.02 3.27
CA ARG A 183 -7.50 12.73 4.14
C ARG A 183 -6.94 13.98 4.80
N ARG A 184 -6.25 13.77 5.93
CA ARG A 184 -5.59 14.80 6.74
C ARG A 184 -4.65 15.74 5.96
N LYS A 185 -3.98 15.24 4.91
CA LYS A 185 -3.10 16.06 4.06
C LYS A 185 -3.85 16.87 2.99
N ALA A 186 -5.08 16.49 2.67
CA ALA A 186 -5.98 17.16 1.74
C ALA A 186 -7.00 18.00 2.53
N MET A 187 -8.28 17.71 2.45
CA MET A 187 -9.34 18.51 3.06
C MET A 187 -9.52 18.29 4.57
N ASP A 188 -8.94 17.23 5.15
CA ASP A 188 -8.95 16.92 6.58
C ASP A 188 -10.36 16.83 7.18
N ILE A 189 -11.20 16.07 6.52
CA ILE A 189 -12.58 15.90 6.95
C ILE A 189 -12.62 14.83 8.04
N GLU A 190 -12.73 15.26 9.29
CA GLU A 190 -12.77 14.36 10.44
C GLU A 190 -14.09 13.61 10.55
N GLY A 191 -14.03 12.38 11.05
CA GLY A 191 -15.19 11.51 11.23
C GLY A 191 -15.64 10.77 9.97
N LEU A 192 -15.10 11.12 8.80
CA LEU A 192 -15.35 10.44 7.54
C LEU A 192 -14.18 9.51 7.21
N GLY A 193 -14.34 8.21 7.50
CA GLY A 193 -13.35 7.17 7.22
C GLY A 193 -13.60 6.44 5.90
N GLU A 194 -12.67 5.54 5.52
CA GLU A 194 -12.78 4.74 4.28
C GLU A 194 -14.09 3.95 4.25
N GLU A 195 -14.44 3.22 5.31
CA GLU A 195 -15.69 2.44 5.40
C GLU A 195 -16.94 3.31 5.25
N THR A 196 -16.90 4.55 5.76
CA THR A 196 -18.04 5.46 5.64
C THR A 196 -18.19 5.99 4.21
N VAL A 197 -17.08 6.28 3.52
CA VAL A 197 -17.10 6.69 2.11
C VAL A 197 -17.63 5.56 1.22
N GLU A 198 -17.20 4.33 1.44
CA GLU A 198 -17.71 3.14 0.75
C GLU A 198 -19.23 3.01 0.96
N LEU A 199 -19.70 3.15 2.19
CA LEU A 199 -21.10 3.08 2.53
C LEU A 199 -21.93 4.20 1.87
N LEU A 200 -21.40 5.43 1.81
CA LEU A 200 -22.03 6.56 1.12
C LEU A 200 -22.15 6.29 -0.38
N TYR A 201 -21.11 5.76 -0.99
CA TYR A 201 -21.11 5.41 -2.41
C TYR A 201 -22.11 4.28 -2.72
N GLU A 202 -22.11 3.21 -1.92
CA GLU A 202 -23.02 2.07 -2.09
C GLU A 202 -24.50 2.47 -1.95
N ASN A 203 -24.80 3.47 -1.11
CA ASN A 203 -26.15 4.02 -0.97
C ASN A 203 -26.48 5.14 -1.97
N GLY A 204 -25.60 5.42 -2.94
CA GLY A 204 -25.82 6.41 -3.98
C GLY A 204 -25.85 7.87 -3.48
N LEU A 205 -25.31 8.13 -2.28
CA LEU A 205 -25.25 9.45 -1.68
C LEU A 205 -24.08 10.30 -2.19
N VAL A 206 -23.00 9.64 -2.66
CA VAL A 206 -21.84 10.32 -3.23
C VAL A 206 -21.31 9.55 -4.46
N HIS A 207 -20.96 10.29 -5.53
CA HIS A 207 -20.33 9.76 -6.74
C HIS A 207 -19.04 10.54 -7.08
N ASP A 208 -18.89 11.72 -6.50
CA ASP A 208 -17.65 12.50 -6.60
C ASP A 208 -17.40 13.31 -5.30
N VAL A 209 -16.32 14.10 -5.31
CA VAL A 209 -15.94 14.89 -4.13
C VAL A 209 -16.88 16.08 -3.87
N ALA A 210 -17.58 16.57 -4.88
CA ALA A 210 -18.50 17.71 -4.72
C ALA A 210 -19.77 17.28 -3.97
N ASP A 211 -20.24 16.06 -4.20
CA ASP A 211 -21.43 15.50 -3.53
C ASP A 211 -21.30 15.49 -2.00
N LEU A 212 -20.06 15.46 -1.47
CA LEU A 212 -19.82 15.55 -0.03
C LEU A 212 -20.41 16.83 0.58
N TYR A 213 -20.39 17.93 -0.15
CA TYR A 213 -20.88 19.24 0.31
C TYR A 213 -22.40 19.38 0.25
N ASP A 214 -23.08 18.49 -0.47
CA ASP A 214 -24.55 18.44 -0.57
C ASP A 214 -25.17 17.49 0.47
N LEU A 215 -24.36 16.73 1.22
CA LEU A 215 -24.82 15.79 2.24
C LEU A 215 -25.57 16.50 3.38
N LYS A 216 -26.62 15.84 3.86
CA LYS A 216 -27.44 16.28 5.00
C LYS A 216 -27.30 15.32 6.17
N ALA A 217 -27.28 15.83 7.40
CA ALA A 217 -27.14 15.03 8.61
C ALA A 217 -28.19 13.90 8.71
N GLY A 218 -29.43 14.16 8.31
CA GLY A 218 -30.49 13.13 8.31
C GLY A 218 -30.16 11.92 7.43
N GLN A 219 -29.60 12.13 6.23
CA GLN A 219 -29.18 11.04 5.33
C GLN A 219 -28.08 10.18 5.95
N LEU A 220 -27.13 10.82 6.66
CA LEU A 220 -26.04 10.10 7.34
C LEU A 220 -26.55 9.33 8.55
N ALA A 221 -27.49 9.88 9.30
CA ALA A 221 -28.06 9.25 10.50
C ALA A 221 -28.85 7.97 10.19
N GLU A 222 -29.39 7.83 8.96
CA GLU A 222 -30.08 6.63 8.48
C GLU A 222 -29.13 5.49 8.12
N LEU A 223 -27.82 5.79 7.95
CA LEU A 223 -26.84 4.76 7.58
C LEU A 223 -26.45 3.88 8.79
N PRO A 224 -26.19 2.59 8.58
CA PRO A 224 -25.75 1.70 9.64
C PRO A 224 -24.46 2.20 10.28
N ARG A 225 -24.38 2.08 11.61
CA ARG A 225 -23.22 2.49 12.44
C ARG A 225 -23.02 4.02 12.55
N LEU A 226 -23.85 4.86 11.93
CA LEU A 226 -23.82 6.30 12.07
C LEU A 226 -25.04 6.76 12.87
N GLY A 227 -24.81 7.36 14.05
CA GLY A 227 -25.87 8.01 14.85
C GLY A 227 -25.91 9.52 14.58
N GLU A 228 -26.98 10.20 15.01
CA GLU A 228 -27.20 11.63 14.81
C GLU A 228 -25.98 12.50 15.19
N LYS A 229 -25.36 12.23 16.37
CA LYS A 229 -24.19 12.98 16.81
C LYS A 229 -22.97 12.82 15.88
N SER A 230 -22.75 11.61 15.32
CA SER A 230 -21.69 11.36 14.37
C SER A 230 -21.97 12.03 13.03
N ALA A 231 -23.20 11.96 12.57
CA ALA A 231 -23.68 12.63 11.37
C ALA A 231 -23.47 14.16 11.43
N ASP A 232 -23.89 14.79 12.55
CA ASP A 232 -23.68 16.22 12.75
C ASP A 232 -22.21 16.62 12.79
N ASN A 233 -21.36 15.82 13.41
CA ASN A 233 -19.91 16.06 13.45
C ASN A 233 -19.30 16.00 12.04
N ILE A 234 -19.67 14.99 11.24
CA ILE A 234 -19.20 14.84 9.84
C ILE A 234 -19.63 16.07 9.02
N ILE A 235 -20.90 16.47 9.07
CA ILE A 235 -21.40 17.64 8.34
C ILE A 235 -20.68 18.91 8.77
N ARG A 236 -20.43 19.08 10.07
CA ARG A 236 -19.64 20.22 10.58
C ARG A 236 -18.22 20.21 10.03
N SER A 237 -17.57 19.05 10.00
CA SER A 237 -16.22 18.91 9.46
C SER A 237 -16.16 19.18 7.96
N ILE A 238 -17.13 18.68 7.18
CA ILE A 238 -17.26 18.98 5.74
C ILE A 238 -17.38 20.49 5.52
N ARG A 239 -18.28 21.16 6.25
CA ARG A 239 -18.45 22.62 6.14
C ARG A 239 -17.19 23.39 6.54
N GLY A 240 -16.49 22.95 7.57
CA GLY A 240 -15.23 23.57 8.01
C GLY A 240 -14.10 23.39 6.99
N SER A 241 -14.14 22.35 6.17
CA SER A 241 -13.09 22.06 5.19
C SER A 241 -12.99 23.10 4.05
N VAL A 242 -14.00 23.93 3.82
CA VAL A 242 -13.94 25.01 2.80
C VAL A 242 -12.94 26.11 3.16
N GLU A 243 -12.57 26.23 4.43
CA GLU A 243 -11.59 27.21 4.93
C GLU A 243 -10.12 26.77 4.79
N VAL A 244 -9.89 25.55 4.29
CA VAL A 244 -8.50 25.05 4.14
C VAL A 244 -7.76 25.80 3.01
N PRO A 245 -6.44 25.98 3.12
CA PRO A 245 -5.65 26.66 2.09
C PRO A 245 -5.76 25.95 0.73
N PHE A 246 -5.84 26.71 -0.37
CA PHE A 246 -6.02 26.22 -1.75
C PHE A 246 -5.01 25.10 -2.15
N ARG A 247 -3.76 25.17 -1.64
CA ARG A 247 -2.78 24.09 -1.87
C ARG A 247 -3.25 22.71 -1.43
N ARG A 248 -4.15 22.62 -0.45
CA ARG A 248 -4.72 21.35 0.04
C ARG A 248 -5.79 20.83 -0.90
N VAL A 249 -6.56 21.71 -1.52
CA VAL A 249 -7.52 21.36 -2.58
C VAL A 249 -6.79 20.79 -3.79
N LEU A 250 -5.65 21.40 -4.19
CA LEU A 250 -4.83 20.89 -5.30
C LEU A 250 -4.17 19.53 -5.01
N PHE A 251 -3.99 19.20 -3.74
CA PHE A 251 -3.44 17.91 -3.33
C PHE A 251 -4.51 16.81 -3.27
N GLY A 252 -5.76 17.15 -2.96
CA GLY A 252 -6.91 16.22 -2.87
C GLY A 252 -7.41 15.82 -4.22
#